data_bfad172691638f83e58b2c25d94df7de
#
_entry.id   bfad172691638f83e58b2c25d94df7de
#
_cell.length_a   1.000
_cell.length_b   1.000
_cell.length_c   1.000
_cell.angle_alpha   90.00
_cell.angle_beta   90.00
_cell.angle_gamma   90.00
#
_symmetry.space_group_name_H-M   'P 1'
#
loop_
_entity.id
_entity.type
_entity.pdbx_description
1 polymer ?
#
loop_
_entity_poly.entity_id
_entity_poly.type
_entity_poly.pdbx_seq_one_letter_code
_entity_poly.pdbx_strand_id
1 'polypeptide(L)'
;PYPADLYPVTDYATVIKDKFEDGKQVCLAGRMMSQRDMGKASFAELQDSTGRIQLYINRDEICPGEDKTLYNQVFKKLLDLGDFIGVKGYVFKTKVGETSIHVSEFTLLSKSLKPLPLPKTDSEGKVHDAFTDPEMRYRQRYADLVVNPHVKDIFIKRTKLFSAMRQFFNDAGYMEVETPVLQSI
;
A
#
# COMPACT_ATOMS: atom_id res chain seq x y z
N PRO A 1 -3.69 -17.26 -11.90
CA PRO A 1 -4.65 -16.46 -11.15
C PRO A 1 -3.95 -15.77 -9.98
N TYR A 2 -4.44 -14.58 -9.59
CA TYR A 2 -3.90 -13.82 -8.47
C TYR A 2 -4.77 -14.09 -7.24
N PRO A 3 -4.20 -14.55 -6.10
CA PRO A 3 -4.98 -14.97 -4.92
C PRO A 3 -5.27 -13.81 -3.94
N ALA A 4 -5.52 -12.61 -4.47
CA ALA A 4 -5.64 -11.40 -3.64
C ALA A 4 -6.80 -11.43 -2.62
N ASP A 5 -7.90 -12.06 -2.98
CA ASP A 5 -9.10 -12.20 -2.16
C ASP A 5 -8.98 -13.25 -1.05
N LEU A 6 -8.02 -14.15 -1.17
CA LEU A 6 -7.79 -15.25 -0.22
C LEU A 6 -6.58 -15.02 0.70
N TYR A 7 -5.86 -13.90 0.54
CA TYR A 7 -4.64 -13.67 1.32
C TYR A 7 -4.97 -13.26 2.75
N PRO A 8 -4.50 -14.03 3.76
CA PRO A 8 -4.83 -13.77 5.16
C PRO A 8 -4.01 -12.58 5.69
N VAL A 9 -4.65 -11.45 5.95
CA VAL A 9 -4.04 -10.28 6.60
C VAL A 9 -4.34 -10.34 8.09
N THR A 10 -3.30 -10.28 8.94
CA THR A 10 -3.44 -10.30 10.40
C THR A 10 -3.24 -8.93 11.03
N ASP A 11 -2.42 -8.08 10.43
CA ASP A 11 -2.02 -6.79 10.99
C ASP A 11 -1.92 -5.71 9.90
N TYR A 12 -1.81 -4.45 10.34
CA TYR A 12 -1.66 -3.28 9.49
C TYR A 12 -0.45 -2.45 9.88
N ALA A 13 0.13 -1.74 8.91
CA ALA A 13 1.37 -0.98 9.06
C ALA A 13 1.37 -0.02 10.26
N THR A 14 0.32 0.77 10.42
CA THR A 14 0.21 1.74 11.52
C THR A 14 0.09 1.03 12.87
N VAL A 15 -0.71 -0.04 12.95
CA VAL A 15 -0.89 -0.80 14.20
C VAL A 15 0.44 -1.39 14.69
N ILE A 16 1.26 -1.93 13.76
CA ILE A 16 2.58 -2.49 14.09
C ILE A 16 3.54 -1.39 14.57
N LYS A 17 3.50 -0.21 13.96
CA LYS A 17 4.35 0.92 14.36
C LYS A 17 3.97 1.48 15.72
N ASP A 18 2.67 1.61 16.00
CA ASP A 18 2.13 2.15 17.25
C ASP A 18 2.30 1.17 18.42
N LYS A 19 2.16 -0.13 18.14
CA LYS A 19 2.28 -1.22 19.13
C LYS A 19 3.38 -2.16 18.70
N PHE A 20 4.63 -1.68 18.83
CA PHE A 20 5.79 -2.49 18.50
C PHE A 20 5.94 -3.68 19.47
N GLU A 21 6.00 -4.88 18.89
CA GLU A 21 6.25 -6.13 19.58
C GLU A 21 7.34 -6.89 18.82
N ASP A 22 8.56 -6.95 19.38
CA ASP A 22 9.67 -7.62 18.73
C ASP A 22 9.41 -9.12 18.54
N GLY A 23 9.72 -9.64 17.37
CA GLY A 23 9.50 -11.05 17.02
C GLY A 23 8.05 -11.45 16.75
N LYS A 24 7.07 -10.55 16.86
CA LYS A 24 5.66 -10.85 16.54
C LYS A 24 5.52 -11.31 15.10
N GLN A 25 4.94 -12.50 14.91
CA GLN A 25 4.60 -13.01 13.58
C GLN A 25 3.42 -12.24 13.00
N VAL A 26 3.57 -11.80 11.75
CA VAL A 26 2.56 -10.98 11.06
C VAL A 26 2.40 -11.41 9.61
N CYS A 27 1.20 -11.18 9.07
CA CYS A 27 0.87 -11.35 7.68
C CYS A 27 0.24 -10.06 7.17
N LEU A 28 0.90 -9.43 6.19
CA LEU A 28 0.52 -8.13 5.64
C LEU A 28 0.30 -8.22 4.13
N ALA A 29 -0.58 -7.37 3.62
CA ALA A 29 -0.74 -7.17 2.20
C ALA A 29 -0.76 -5.68 1.86
N GLY A 30 -0.16 -5.30 0.76
CA GLY A 30 -0.12 -3.90 0.35
C GLY A 30 0.58 -3.70 -0.98
N ARG A 31 0.71 -2.44 -1.36
CA ARG A 31 1.37 -2.01 -2.58
C ARG A 31 2.85 -1.76 -2.31
N MET A 32 3.72 -2.31 -3.14
CA MET A 32 5.15 -2.04 -3.10
C MET A 32 5.42 -0.63 -3.67
N MET A 33 5.92 0.28 -2.83
CA MET A 33 6.13 1.68 -3.18
C MET A 33 7.59 2.03 -3.47
N SER A 34 8.52 1.29 -2.88
CA SER A 34 9.95 1.42 -3.15
C SER A 34 10.65 0.08 -3.03
N GLN A 35 11.79 -0.04 -3.68
CA GLN A 35 12.68 -1.20 -3.60
C GLN A 35 14.13 -0.74 -3.68
N ARG A 36 14.95 -1.24 -2.78
CA ARG A 36 16.41 -1.00 -2.75
C ARG A 36 17.12 -2.32 -2.64
N ASP A 37 17.85 -2.68 -3.69
CA ASP A 37 18.68 -3.88 -3.72
C ASP A 37 20.05 -3.62 -3.08
N MET A 38 20.46 -4.50 -2.18
CA MET A 38 21.75 -4.50 -1.52
C MET A 38 22.50 -5.84 -1.71
N GLY A 39 22.28 -6.50 -2.82
CA GLY A 39 22.90 -7.77 -3.17
C GLY A 39 22.14 -8.98 -2.65
N LYS A 40 22.56 -9.55 -1.52
CA LYS A 40 21.89 -10.72 -0.88
C LYS A 40 20.67 -10.34 -0.06
N ALA A 41 20.51 -9.07 0.25
CA ALA A 41 19.37 -8.53 0.96
C ALA A 41 18.78 -7.35 0.19
N SER A 42 17.52 -7.07 0.42
CA SER A 42 16.82 -5.91 -0.15
C SER A 42 15.92 -5.30 0.89
N PHE A 43 15.71 -4.00 0.76
CA PHE A 43 14.65 -3.29 1.45
C PHE A 43 13.56 -2.91 0.45
N ALA A 44 12.31 -3.01 0.89
CA ALA A 44 11.17 -2.51 0.15
C ALA A 44 10.24 -1.76 1.11
N GLU A 45 9.38 -0.92 0.58
CA GLU A 45 8.35 -0.24 1.35
C GLU A 45 6.99 -0.73 0.91
N LEU A 46 6.22 -1.26 1.85
CA LEU A 46 4.85 -1.73 1.65
C LEU A 46 3.88 -0.66 2.14
N GLN A 47 2.94 -0.26 1.29
CA GLN A 47 1.85 0.63 1.65
C GLN A 47 0.54 -0.13 1.71
N ASP A 48 -0.08 -0.16 2.88
CA ASP A 48 -1.44 -0.68 3.08
C ASP A 48 -2.48 0.44 3.19
N SER A 49 -3.68 0.12 3.69
CA SER A 49 -4.77 1.09 3.88
C SER A 49 -4.49 2.11 4.99
N THR A 50 -3.60 1.80 5.93
CA THR A 50 -3.31 2.58 7.13
C THR A 50 -2.03 3.40 7.03
N GLY A 51 -1.02 2.90 6.32
CA GLY A 51 0.26 3.58 6.21
C GLY A 51 1.30 2.78 5.44
N ARG A 52 2.55 3.06 5.73
CA ARG A 52 3.69 2.39 5.11
C ARG A 52 4.56 1.71 6.16
N ILE A 53 5.14 0.57 5.79
CA ILE A 53 6.08 -0.16 6.63
C ILE A 53 7.23 -0.68 5.78
N GLN A 54 8.43 -0.68 6.36
CA GLN A 54 9.61 -1.21 5.70
C GLN A 54 9.62 -2.73 5.77
N LEU A 55 10.02 -3.35 4.68
CA LEU A 55 10.27 -4.78 4.54
C LEU A 55 11.77 -5.00 4.41
N TYR A 56 12.31 -5.96 5.13
CA TYR A 56 13.65 -6.50 4.94
C TYR A 56 13.53 -7.91 4.36
N ILE A 57 14.09 -8.11 3.18
CA ILE A 57 14.03 -9.36 2.44
C ILE A 57 15.44 -9.92 2.29
N ASN A 58 15.70 -11.07 2.90
CA ASN A 58 16.97 -11.78 2.77
C ASN A 58 16.81 -12.95 1.78
N ARG A 59 17.70 -12.98 0.77
CA ARG A 59 17.68 -14.01 -0.28
C ARG A 59 17.73 -15.43 0.27
N ASP A 60 18.61 -15.66 1.26
CA ASP A 60 18.87 -17.01 1.74
C ASP A 60 17.78 -17.51 2.68
N GLU A 61 16.97 -16.61 3.22
CA GLU A 61 15.81 -16.94 4.04
C GLU A 61 14.55 -17.22 3.22
N ILE A 62 14.25 -16.36 2.23
CA ILE A 62 13.09 -16.63 1.35
C ILE A 62 13.36 -17.75 0.33
N CYS A 63 14.63 -18.12 0.15
CA CYS A 63 15.08 -19.20 -0.70
C CYS A 63 16.07 -20.08 0.04
N PRO A 64 15.65 -20.95 0.98
CA PRO A 64 16.56 -21.74 1.84
C PRO A 64 17.34 -22.81 1.08
N GLY A 65 16.88 -23.23 -0.12
CA GLY A 65 17.55 -24.20 -0.99
C GLY A 65 18.62 -23.59 -1.89
N GLU A 66 19.14 -24.39 -2.83
CA GLU A 66 20.08 -23.93 -3.87
C GLU A 66 19.42 -23.02 -4.91
N ASP A 67 18.14 -23.24 -5.20
CA ASP A 67 17.37 -22.42 -6.12
C ASP A 67 17.06 -21.04 -5.51
N LYS A 68 17.68 -20.02 -6.08
CA LYS A 68 17.49 -18.60 -5.72
C LYS A 68 16.64 -17.85 -6.73
N THR A 69 15.90 -18.55 -7.58
CA THR A 69 15.08 -17.96 -8.66
C THR A 69 14.03 -17.00 -8.10
N LEU A 70 13.36 -17.36 -6.99
CA LEU A 70 12.34 -16.51 -6.38
C LEU A 70 12.89 -15.11 -6.01
N TYR A 71 14.08 -15.05 -5.43
CA TYR A 71 14.70 -13.75 -5.11
C TYR A 71 15.34 -13.07 -6.34
N ASN A 72 16.20 -13.80 -7.08
CA ASN A 72 17.02 -13.21 -8.13
C ASN A 72 16.24 -12.86 -9.41
N GLN A 73 15.18 -13.61 -9.73
CA GLN A 73 14.35 -13.37 -10.90
C GLN A 73 13.02 -12.73 -10.52
N VAL A 74 12.24 -13.36 -9.63
CA VAL A 74 10.89 -12.86 -9.34
C VAL A 74 10.97 -11.55 -8.57
N PHE A 75 11.59 -11.55 -7.39
CA PHE A 75 11.63 -10.35 -6.53
C PHE A 75 12.41 -9.19 -7.18
N LYS A 76 13.61 -9.45 -7.73
CA LYS A 76 14.46 -8.37 -8.27
C LYS A 76 14.10 -7.86 -9.65
N LYS A 77 13.54 -8.72 -10.52
CA LYS A 77 13.38 -8.40 -11.95
C LYS A 77 11.94 -8.39 -12.44
N LEU A 78 11.05 -9.16 -11.81
CA LEU A 78 9.67 -9.30 -12.27
C LEU A 78 8.67 -8.52 -11.43
N LEU A 79 9.05 -8.13 -10.19
CA LEU A 79 8.24 -7.21 -9.39
C LEU A 79 8.53 -5.76 -9.81
N ASP A 80 7.45 -5.01 -9.95
CA ASP A 80 7.49 -3.58 -10.28
C ASP A 80 6.95 -2.74 -9.12
N LEU A 81 7.39 -1.49 -9.08
CA LEU A 81 6.80 -0.52 -8.15
C LEU A 81 5.32 -0.33 -8.49
N GLY A 82 4.48 -0.51 -7.50
CA GLY A 82 3.03 -0.49 -7.67
C GLY A 82 2.37 -1.87 -7.61
N ASP A 83 3.12 -2.96 -7.68
CA ASP A 83 2.57 -4.31 -7.51
C ASP A 83 2.00 -4.50 -6.11
N PHE A 84 0.92 -5.27 -6.01
CA PHE A 84 0.42 -5.73 -4.72
C PHE A 84 1.10 -7.03 -4.33
N ILE A 85 1.69 -7.04 -3.16
CA ILE A 85 2.33 -8.20 -2.58
C ILE A 85 1.76 -8.50 -1.19
N GLY A 86 1.69 -9.77 -0.87
CA GLY A 86 1.49 -10.27 0.47
C GLY A 86 2.80 -10.76 1.06
N VAL A 87 3.06 -10.49 2.32
CA VAL A 87 4.26 -10.90 3.02
C VAL A 87 3.93 -11.55 4.36
N LYS A 88 4.65 -12.62 4.69
CA LYS A 88 4.69 -13.20 6.04
C LYS A 88 6.07 -12.98 6.62
N GLY A 89 6.13 -12.75 7.91
CA GLY A 89 7.39 -12.53 8.58
C GLY A 89 7.19 -12.10 10.04
N TYR A 90 8.22 -11.52 10.62
CA TYR A 90 8.15 -11.02 11.98
C TYR A 90 8.61 -9.57 12.10
N VAL A 91 8.08 -8.91 13.11
CA VAL A 91 8.38 -7.50 13.41
C VAL A 91 9.76 -7.42 14.07
N PHE A 92 10.58 -6.46 13.63
CA PHE A 92 11.88 -6.16 14.26
C PHE A 92 12.24 -4.69 14.11
N LYS A 93 13.26 -4.24 14.82
CA LYS A 93 13.87 -2.92 14.60
C LYS A 93 15.20 -3.04 13.90
N THR A 94 15.40 -2.21 12.88
CA THR A 94 16.70 -2.08 12.24
C THR A 94 17.73 -1.42 13.18
N LYS A 95 19.01 -1.49 12.82
CA LYS A 95 20.10 -0.85 13.60
C LYS A 95 19.91 0.68 13.75
N VAL A 96 19.17 1.30 12.83
CA VAL A 96 18.84 2.74 12.89
C VAL A 96 17.52 3.02 13.62
N GLY A 97 16.90 1.99 14.21
CA GLY A 97 15.68 2.12 15.00
C GLY A 97 14.37 2.08 14.24
N GLU A 98 14.38 1.83 12.92
CA GLU A 98 13.15 1.76 12.13
C GLU A 98 12.43 0.43 12.32
N THR A 99 11.11 0.51 12.63
CA THR A 99 10.23 -0.66 12.72
C THR A 99 10.02 -1.26 11.34
N SER A 100 10.40 -2.51 11.19
CA SER A 100 10.43 -3.22 9.90
C SER A 100 9.90 -4.64 10.04
N ILE A 101 9.54 -5.24 8.92
CA ILE A 101 9.16 -6.65 8.84
C ILE A 101 10.31 -7.43 8.22
N HIS A 102 10.77 -8.43 8.93
CA HIS A 102 11.71 -9.43 8.41
C HIS A 102 10.91 -10.49 7.66
N VAL A 103 11.01 -10.47 6.34
CA VAL A 103 10.16 -11.29 5.47
C VAL A 103 10.69 -12.71 5.36
N SER A 104 9.86 -13.68 5.68
CA SER A 104 10.12 -15.11 5.49
C SER A 104 9.49 -15.67 4.21
N GLU A 105 8.36 -15.09 3.79
CA GLU A 105 7.62 -15.52 2.60
C GLU A 105 6.97 -14.31 1.94
N PHE A 106 6.96 -14.25 0.61
CA PHE A 106 6.16 -13.27 -0.12
C PHE A 106 5.37 -13.93 -1.25
N THR A 107 4.22 -13.32 -1.58
CA THR A 107 3.32 -13.76 -2.64
C THR A 107 2.93 -12.56 -3.50
N LEU A 108 3.00 -12.69 -4.82
CA LEU A 108 2.46 -11.67 -5.73
C LEU A 108 0.93 -11.80 -5.75
N LEU A 109 0.23 -10.75 -5.34
CA LEU A 109 -1.23 -10.69 -5.29
C LEU A 109 -1.84 -10.09 -6.55
N SER A 110 -1.23 -9.03 -7.08
CA SER A 110 -1.65 -8.40 -8.34
C SER A 110 -0.54 -7.56 -8.95
N LYS A 111 -0.39 -7.62 -10.26
CA LYS A 111 0.55 -6.80 -11.03
C LYS A 111 -0.01 -5.39 -11.29
N SER A 112 0.85 -4.40 -11.18
CA SER A 112 0.60 -3.06 -11.69
C SER A 112 0.90 -3.02 -13.18
N LEU A 113 -0.13 -2.86 -14.02
CA LEU A 113 0.05 -2.86 -15.48
C LEU A 113 0.60 -1.53 -16.03
N LYS A 114 0.62 -0.49 -15.22
CA LYS A 114 1.17 0.82 -15.55
C LYS A 114 2.04 1.33 -14.41
N PRO A 115 3.16 2.01 -14.70
CA PRO A 115 3.99 2.61 -13.66
C PRO A 115 3.21 3.68 -12.90
N LEU A 116 3.45 3.76 -11.59
CA LEU A 116 2.92 4.84 -10.77
C LEU A 116 3.72 6.12 -11.01
N PRO A 117 3.06 7.30 -11.07
CA PRO A 117 3.73 8.60 -11.19
C PRO A 117 4.34 9.01 -9.84
N LEU A 118 5.36 8.26 -9.39
CA LEU A 118 6.05 8.53 -8.14
C LEU A 118 7.05 9.68 -8.31
N PRO A 119 7.04 10.68 -7.43
CA PRO A 119 8.01 11.76 -7.48
C PRO A 119 9.41 11.21 -7.24
N LYS A 120 10.37 11.75 -8.00
CA LYS A 120 11.79 11.47 -7.86
C LYS A 120 12.48 12.67 -7.22
N THR A 121 13.27 12.44 -6.20
CA THR A 121 14.09 13.48 -5.57
C THR A 121 15.53 13.26 -6.02
N ASP A 122 16.14 14.32 -6.58
CA ASP A 122 17.55 14.30 -6.95
C ASP A 122 18.49 14.48 -5.75
N SER A 123 19.79 14.45 -6.01
CA SER A 123 20.83 14.62 -4.98
C SER A 123 20.83 16.01 -4.32
N GLU A 124 20.19 16.99 -4.96
CA GLU A 124 20.06 18.37 -4.47
C GLU A 124 18.76 18.61 -3.70
N GLY A 125 17.92 17.55 -3.55
CA GLY A 125 16.63 17.62 -2.86
C GLY A 125 15.50 18.18 -3.71
N LYS A 126 15.71 18.42 -5.02
CA LYS A 126 14.66 18.87 -5.93
C LYS A 126 13.77 17.70 -6.34
N VAL A 127 12.47 17.91 -6.24
CA VAL A 127 11.44 16.91 -6.61
C VAL A 127 11.10 17.06 -8.09
N HIS A 128 11.27 15.98 -8.82
CA HIS A 128 10.89 15.84 -10.23
C HIS A 128 9.70 14.89 -10.38
N ASP A 129 9.00 15.01 -11.49
CA ASP A 129 7.87 14.14 -11.85
C ASP A 129 6.75 14.09 -10.80
N ALA A 130 6.64 15.13 -9.96
CA ALA A 130 5.54 15.23 -9.00
C ALA A 130 4.20 15.26 -9.73
N PHE A 131 3.26 14.39 -9.32
CA PHE A 131 1.93 14.31 -9.90
C PHE A 131 1.05 15.46 -9.37
N THR A 132 1.30 16.68 -9.87
CA THR A 132 0.71 17.95 -9.39
C THR A 132 -0.24 18.61 -10.39
N ASP A 133 -0.16 18.29 -11.67
CA ASP A 133 -1.04 18.86 -12.69
C ASP A 133 -2.52 18.57 -12.38
N PRO A 134 -3.38 19.59 -12.24
CA PRO A 134 -4.77 19.39 -11.83
C PRO A 134 -5.58 18.56 -12.81
N GLU A 135 -5.39 18.75 -14.13
CA GLU A 135 -6.14 18.01 -15.14
C GLU A 135 -5.78 16.52 -15.10
N MET A 136 -4.51 16.19 -15.03
CA MET A 136 -4.04 14.80 -14.91
C MET A 136 -4.52 14.15 -13.62
N ARG A 137 -4.52 14.86 -12.50
CA ARG A 137 -5.03 14.38 -11.21
C ARG A 137 -6.54 14.10 -11.24
N TYR A 138 -7.31 14.91 -11.94
CA TYR A 138 -8.75 14.66 -12.14
C TYR A 138 -9.02 13.49 -13.09
N ARG A 139 -8.25 13.36 -14.16
CA ARG A 139 -8.40 12.25 -15.13
C ARG A 139 -7.94 10.92 -14.56
N GLN A 140 -6.89 10.93 -13.74
CA GLN A 140 -6.29 9.72 -13.14
C GLN A 140 -6.43 9.75 -11.61
N ARG A 141 -7.65 9.91 -11.12
CA ARG A 141 -7.93 10.00 -9.68
C ARG A 141 -7.40 8.81 -8.90
N TYR A 142 -7.44 7.61 -9.47
CA TYR A 142 -6.89 6.41 -8.87
C TYR A 142 -5.37 6.51 -8.59
N ALA A 143 -4.61 7.13 -9.49
CA ALA A 143 -3.18 7.38 -9.29
C ALA A 143 -2.95 8.48 -8.24
N ASP A 144 -3.71 9.57 -8.30
CA ASP A 144 -3.67 10.68 -7.35
C ASP A 144 -3.90 10.20 -5.90
N LEU A 145 -4.85 9.30 -5.68
CA LEU A 145 -5.13 8.71 -4.36
C LEU A 145 -3.98 7.85 -3.82
N VAL A 146 -3.16 7.29 -4.70
CA VAL A 146 -2.00 6.46 -4.29
C VAL A 146 -0.80 7.31 -3.96
N VAL A 147 -0.49 8.31 -4.81
CA VAL A 147 0.76 9.09 -4.70
C VAL A 147 0.62 10.35 -3.85
N ASN A 148 -0.61 10.85 -3.65
CA ASN A 148 -0.92 12.03 -2.84
C ASN A 148 -1.82 11.66 -1.64
N PRO A 149 -1.27 11.18 -0.52
CA PRO A 149 -2.06 10.68 0.62
C PRO A 149 -3.09 11.68 1.17
N HIS A 150 -2.76 12.98 1.17
CA HIS A 150 -3.66 14.05 1.64
C HIS A 150 -4.97 14.12 0.84
N VAL A 151 -4.97 13.68 -0.43
CA VAL A 151 -6.18 13.64 -1.26
C VAL A 151 -7.15 12.56 -0.76
N LYS A 152 -6.62 11.40 -0.36
CA LYS A 152 -7.41 10.33 0.26
C LYS A 152 -8.15 10.83 1.52
N ASP A 153 -7.49 11.64 2.35
CA ASP A 153 -8.08 12.20 3.56
C ASP A 153 -9.27 13.10 3.27
N ILE A 154 -9.22 13.87 2.18
CA ILE A 154 -10.36 14.71 1.73
C ILE A 154 -11.57 13.83 1.42
N PHE A 155 -11.38 12.72 0.69
CA PHE A 155 -12.47 11.80 0.35
C PHE A 155 -13.02 11.07 1.58
N ILE A 156 -12.16 10.68 2.53
CA ILE A 156 -12.58 10.11 3.82
C ILE A 156 -13.44 11.11 4.60
N LYS A 157 -13.00 12.37 4.70
CA LYS A 157 -13.77 13.44 5.37
C LYS A 157 -15.11 13.67 4.68
N ARG A 158 -15.14 13.70 3.35
CA ARG A 158 -16.37 13.83 2.58
C ARG A 158 -17.34 12.68 2.88
N THR A 159 -16.88 11.44 2.86
CA THR A 159 -17.72 10.27 3.19
C THR A 159 -18.30 10.38 4.61
N LYS A 160 -17.47 10.75 5.59
CA LYS A 160 -17.95 10.96 6.96
C LYS A 160 -18.99 12.08 7.07
N LEU A 161 -18.83 13.16 6.31
CA LEU A 161 -19.80 14.27 6.28
C LEU A 161 -21.17 13.78 5.77
N PHE A 162 -21.19 13.07 4.64
CA PHE A 162 -22.45 12.54 4.11
C PHE A 162 -23.09 11.51 5.05
N SER A 163 -22.31 10.66 5.68
CA SER A 163 -22.82 9.70 6.66
C SER A 163 -23.43 10.39 7.86
N ALA A 164 -22.75 11.42 8.40
CA ALA A 164 -23.27 12.21 9.53
C ALA A 164 -24.55 12.96 9.17
N MET A 165 -24.62 13.53 7.97
CA MET A 165 -25.83 14.21 7.47
C MET A 165 -27.00 13.24 7.34
N ARG A 166 -26.79 12.05 6.76
CA ARG A 166 -27.84 11.01 6.68
C ARG A 166 -28.30 10.58 8.07
N GLN A 167 -27.36 10.34 8.97
CA GLN A 167 -27.68 9.95 10.34
C GLN A 167 -28.53 11.01 11.04
N PHE A 168 -28.17 12.28 10.91
CA PHE A 168 -28.92 13.40 11.49
C PHE A 168 -30.39 13.41 11.01
N PHE A 169 -30.64 13.25 9.71
CA PHE A 169 -31.99 13.22 9.18
C PHE A 169 -32.76 11.97 9.60
N ASN A 170 -32.11 10.80 9.60
CA ASN A 170 -32.72 9.56 10.06
C ASN A 170 -33.14 9.65 11.54
N ASP A 171 -32.28 10.21 12.39
CA ASP A 171 -32.58 10.40 13.82
C ASP A 171 -33.73 11.40 14.04
N ALA A 172 -33.89 12.36 13.13
CA ALA A 172 -35.01 13.31 13.14
C ALA A 172 -36.31 12.74 12.53
N GLY A 173 -36.32 11.46 12.14
CA GLY A 173 -37.51 10.79 11.61
C GLY A 173 -37.77 10.99 10.11
N TYR A 174 -36.81 11.55 9.38
CA TYR A 174 -36.88 11.65 7.90
C TYR A 174 -36.51 10.32 7.26
N MET A 175 -37.10 10.06 6.10
CA MET A 175 -36.80 8.91 5.27
C MET A 175 -36.05 9.35 4.01
N GLU A 176 -34.87 8.77 3.76
CA GLU A 176 -34.15 8.98 2.50
C GLU A 176 -34.87 8.22 1.36
N VAL A 177 -35.17 8.92 0.27
CA VAL A 177 -35.83 8.37 -0.91
C VAL A 177 -35.05 8.72 -2.17
N GLU A 178 -35.13 7.85 -3.16
CA GLU A 178 -34.61 8.09 -4.51
C GLU A 178 -35.79 8.42 -5.42
N THR A 179 -35.77 9.62 -5.99
CA THR A 179 -36.79 10.06 -6.96
C THR A 179 -36.25 9.90 -8.39
N PRO A 180 -37.12 9.65 -9.41
CA PRO A 180 -36.69 9.62 -10.80
C PRO A 180 -36.03 10.93 -11.20
N VAL A 181 -34.83 10.87 -11.79
CA VAL A 181 -34.09 12.05 -12.28
C VAL A 181 -34.67 12.54 -13.59
N LEU A 182 -35.16 11.61 -14.44
CA LEU A 182 -35.78 11.90 -15.71
C LEU A 182 -37.27 11.56 -15.60
N GLN A 183 -38.12 12.53 -15.92
CA GLN A 183 -39.57 12.35 -16.00
C GLN A 183 -40.03 12.79 -17.39
N SER A 184 -40.97 12.03 -18.01
CA SER A 184 -41.72 12.51 -19.16
C SER A 184 -42.72 13.56 -18.69
N ILE A 185 -42.69 14.71 -19.31
CA ILE A 185 -43.66 15.81 -19.12
C ILE A 185 -44.95 15.45 -19.79
#